data_17f6100b1aaa25fe04fe788b37672b0f
#
_entry.id   17f6100b1aaa25fe04fe788b37672b0f
#
_cell.length_a   1.000
_cell.length_b   1.000
_cell.length_c   1.000
_cell.angle_alpha   90.00
_cell.angle_beta   90.00
_cell.angle_gamma   90.00
#
_symmetry.space_group_name_H-M   'P 1'
#
loop_
_entity.id
_entity.type
_entity.pdbx_description
1 polymer ?
#
loop_
_entity_poly.entity_id
_entity_poly.type
_entity_poly.pdbx_seq_one_letter_code
_entity_poly.pdbx_strand_id
1 'polypeptide(L)'
;MELSVEFFPPKTPEGENKLRLVRERFSESLKPAFYSVTFGAGGSTQSGTLQVVSEIHAAGESVAPHLSCVGSSRDSVRGMLHQYRDLGIRRIVALRGDLPSGMGQYGEFSHANQLVEFIRAETGDWFHIDVAAYPETHPQAKSPASDLQFFVEKMKAGANSAVTQYFFNSDAYFRFVEDAYDLGVTQPIIAGIMPITNCSQLLRFSDACGAEIPRWIRLRLQSFGDDTASIKSFGEDVVTDLCDQLLVTGAPGLHFYSLNQADAVLAIAENLNLGSN
;
A
#
# COMPACT_ATOMS: atom_id res chain seq x y z
N MET A 1 10.24 -14.32 -1.61
CA MET A 1 9.25 -13.39 -2.19
C MET A 1 8.21 -13.08 -1.13
N GLU A 2 7.93 -11.80 -0.88
CA GLU A 2 6.93 -11.36 0.10
C GLU A 2 5.60 -11.05 -0.61
N LEU A 3 4.49 -11.66 -0.14
CA LEU A 3 3.13 -11.33 -0.59
C LEU A 3 2.39 -10.64 0.54
N SER A 4 1.72 -9.55 0.27
CA SER A 4 0.93 -8.83 1.26
C SER A 4 -0.33 -8.22 0.64
N VAL A 5 -1.32 -7.93 1.46
CA VAL A 5 -2.63 -7.46 1.00
C VAL A 5 -3.07 -6.27 1.84
N GLU A 6 -3.55 -5.23 1.17
CA GLU A 6 -4.12 -4.06 1.83
C GLU A 6 -5.63 -4.18 2.00
N PHE A 7 -6.09 -3.80 3.18
CA PHE A 7 -7.49 -3.57 3.53
C PHE A 7 -7.75 -2.13 3.94
N PHE A 8 -8.99 -1.71 3.85
CA PHE A 8 -9.46 -0.48 4.49
C PHE A 8 -10.59 -0.80 5.48
N PRO A 9 -10.69 -0.05 6.59
CA PRO A 9 -11.72 -0.28 7.60
C PRO A 9 -13.12 -0.11 7.01
N PRO A 10 -13.99 -1.13 7.12
CA PRO A 10 -15.38 -1.01 6.73
C PRO A 10 -16.13 -0.01 7.61
N LYS A 11 -17.23 0.54 7.08
CA LYS A 11 -18.06 1.52 7.80
C LYS A 11 -19.37 0.92 8.34
N THR A 12 -19.64 -0.34 8.03
CA THR A 12 -20.87 -1.02 8.42
C THR A 12 -20.60 -2.43 8.93
N PRO A 13 -21.44 -2.99 9.81
CA PRO A 13 -21.30 -4.37 10.30
C PRO A 13 -21.29 -5.41 9.18
N GLU A 14 -22.06 -5.20 8.11
CA GLU A 14 -22.08 -6.08 6.94
C GLU A 14 -20.73 -6.03 6.21
N GLY A 15 -20.12 -4.84 6.12
CA GLY A 15 -18.78 -4.66 5.57
C GLY A 15 -17.71 -5.34 6.40
N GLU A 16 -17.82 -5.33 7.74
CA GLU A 16 -16.91 -6.03 8.65
C GLU A 16 -17.00 -7.55 8.45
N ASN A 17 -18.22 -8.11 8.38
CA ASN A 17 -18.42 -9.52 8.10
C ASN A 17 -17.85 -9.93 6.73
N LYS A 18 -18.08 -9.09 5.71
CA LYS A 18 -17.51 -9.33 4.39
C LYS A 18 -15.97 -9.31 4.41
N LEU A 19 -15.37 -8.37 5.14
CA LEU A 19 -13.91 -8.29 5.25
C LEU A 19 -13.32 -9.54 5.91
N ARG A 20 -13.97 -10.09 6.96
CA ARG A 20 -13.54 -11.35 7.59
C ARG A 20 -13.52 -12.51 6.59
N LEU A 21 -14.59 -12.67 5.81
CA LEU A 21 -14.66 -13.71 4.77
C LEU A 21 -13.60 -13.53 3.67
N VAL A 22 -13.35 -12.29 3.25
CA VAL A 22 -12.31 -11.97 2.27
C VAL A 22 -10.92 -12.30 2.83
N ARG A 23 -10.65 -11.95 4.10
CA ARG A 23 -9.39 -12.27 4.78
C ARG A 23 -9.18 -13.79 4.87
N GLU A 24 -10.20 -14.54 5.30
CA GLU A 24 -10.13 -16.01 5.39
C GLU A 24 -9.76 -16.63 4.05
N ARG A 25 -10.37 -16.18 2.95
CA ARG A 25 -10.02 -16.64 1.60
C ARG A 25 -8.56 -16.35 1.23
N PHE A 26 -8.04 -15.17 1.58
CA PHE A 26 -6.63 -14.85 1.35
C PHE A 26 -5.71 -15.72 2.22
N SER A 27 -6.06 -15.94 3.47
CA SER A 27 -5.26 -16.77 4.38
C SER A 27 -5.19 -18.23 3.94
N GLU A 28 -6.27 -18.77 3.37
CA GLU A 28 -6.32 -20.13 2.85
C GLU A 28 -5.56 -20.28 1.53
N SER A 29 -5.71 -19.34 0.59
CA SER A 29 -5.26 -19.49 -0.78
C SER A 29 -3.93 -18.81 -1.08
N LEU A 30 -3.69 -17.59 -0.53
CA LEU A 30 -2.51 -16.78 -0.83
C LEU A 30 -1.46 -16.81 0.28
N LYS A 31 -1.90 -16.99 1.53
CA LYS A 31 -1.07 -16.96 2.74
C LYS A 31 -0.16 -15.73 2.82
N PRO A 32 -0.73 -14.51 2.85
CA PRO A 32 0.07 -13.29 2.86
C PRO A 32 1.03 -13.26 4.06
N ALA A 33 2.21 -12.69 3.87
CA ALA A 33 3.15 -12.45 4.95
C ALA A 33 2.58 -11.47 5.99
N PHE A 34 1.76 -10.51 5.55
CA PHE A 34 1.00 -9.60 6.41
C PHE A 34 -0.17 -8.97 5.65
N TYR A 35 -1.12 -8.44 6.43
CA TYR A 35 -2.15 -7.53 5.94
C TYR A 35 -1.83 -6.11 6.35
N SER A 36 -1.91 -5.12 5.46
CA SER A 36 -1.92 -3.72 5.87
C SER A 36 -3.35 -3.20 6.01
N VAL A 37 -3.54 -2.24 6.90
CA VAL A 37 -4.86 -1.63 7.14
C VAL A 37 -4.74 -0.12 7.05
N THR A 38 -5.47 0.48 6.10
CA THR A 38 -5.38 1.92 5.84
C THR A 38 -5.86 2.76 7.01
N PHE A 39 -5.30 3.97 7.11
CA PHE A 39 -5.67 4.98 8.07
C PHE A 39 -6.42 6.10 7.33
N GLY A 40 -7.63 6.43 7.75
CA GLY A 40 -8.42 7.46 7.07
C GLY A 40 -7.86 8.87 7.24
N ALA A 41 -8.06 9.68 6.22
CA ALA A 41 -7.61 11.07 6.22
C ALA A 41 -8.14 11.84 7.45
N GLY A 42 -7.23 12.57 8.14
CA GLY A 42 -7.57 13.39 9.29
C GLY A 42 -8.01 12.64 10.54
N GLY A 43 -7.67 11.35 10.68
CA GLY A 43 -7.97 10.56 11.90
C GLY A 43 -9.42 10.08 11.99
N SER A 44 -10.24 10.29 10.96
CA SER A 44 -11.67 9.94 10.97
C SER A 44 -11.97 8.43 11.07
N THR A 45 -10.97 7.58 10.85
CA THR A 45 -11.09 6.11 10.91
C THR A 45 -10.12 5.46 11.89
N GLN A 46 -9.50 6.22 12.80
CA GLN A 46 -8.52 5.69 13.75
C GLN A 46 -9.07 4.50 14.56
N SER A 47 -10.29 4.62 15.08
CA SER A 47 -10.95 3.54 15.80
C SER A 47 -11.24 2.34 14.90
N GLY A 48 -11.67 2.56 13.66
CA GLY A 48 -11.92 1.49 12.70
C GLY A 48 -10.65 0.75 12.28
N THR A 49 -9.55 1.49 12.06
CA THR A 49 -8.24 0.88 11.79
C THR A 49 -7.78 0.01 12.95
N LEU A 50 -7.86 0.53 14.18
CA LEU A 50 -7.49 -0.22 15.38
C LEU A 50 -8.33 -1.48 15.56
N GLN A 51 -9.65 -1.40 15.32
CA GLN A 51 -10.55 -2.56 15.41
C GLN A 51 -10.12 -3.65 14.42
N VAL A 52 -9.98 -3.32 13.13
CA VAL A 52 -9.59 -4.29 12.10
C VAL A 52 -8.21 -4.88 12.39
N VAL A 53 -7.24 -4.06 12.78
CA VAL A 53 -5.89 -4.51 13.18
C VAL A 53 -5.96 -5.49 14.34
N SER A 54 -6.75 -5.18 15.38
CA SER A 54 -6.91 -6.05 16.56
C SER A 54 -7.56 -7.39 16.18
N GLU A 55 -8.55 -7.38 15.28
CA GLU A 55 -9.22 -8.60 14.81
C GLU A 55 -8.27 -9.49 13.99
N ILE A 56 -7.48 -8.91 13.08
CA ILE A 56 -6.50 -9.66 12.27
C ILE A 56 -5.43 -10.26 13.19
N HIS A 57 -4.90 -9.46 14.11
CA HIS A 57 -3.88 -9.92 15.05
C HIS A 57 -4.39 -11.03 15.99
N ALA A 58 -5.62 -10.89 16.50
CA ALA A 58 -6.24 -11.91 17.33
C ALA A 58 -6.51 -13.24 16.60
N ALA A 59 -6.62 -13.20 15.26
CA ALA A 59 -6.69 -14.39 14.42
C ALA A 59 -5.32 -15.07 14.20
N GLY A 60 -4.24 -14.54 14.79
CA GLY A 60 -2.88 -15.07 14.67
C GLY A 60 -2.13 -14.63 13.41
N GLU A 61 -2.65 -13.66 12.68
CA GLU A 61 -2.07 -13.17 11.42
C GLU A 61 -1.25 -11.91 11.65
N SER A 62 -0.22 -11.73 10.83
CA SER A 62 0.60 -10.52 10.86
C SER A 62 -0.16 -9.35 10.24
N VAL A 63 -0.11 -8.19 10.89
CA VAL A 63 -0.82 -7.00 10.43
C VAL A 63 0.01 -5.74 10.61
N ALA A 64 -0.11 -4.81 9.66
CA ALA A 64 0.58 -3.53 9.62
C ALA A 64 -0.45 -2.39 9.55
N PRO A 65 -0.78 -1.72 10.66
CA PRO A 65 -1.57 -0.50 10.59
C PRO A 65 -0.84 0.58 9.80
N HIS A 66 -1.56 1.31 8.94
CA HIS A 66 -1.06 2.57 8.44
C HIS A 66 -1.06 3.59 9.58
N LEU A 67 0.00 4.36 9.68
CA LEU A 67 0.17 5.45 10.61
C LEU A 67 0.47 6.73 9.84
N SER A 68 -0.51 7.64 9.79
CA SER A 68 -0.37 8.92 9.13
C SER A 68 -0.05 10.01 10.13
N CYS A 69 0.93 10.87 9.82
CA CYS A 69 1.34 11.95 10.72
C CYS A 69 0.71 13.31 10.39
N VAL A 70 0.05 13.47 9.25
CA VAL A 70 -0.57 14.76 8.89
C VAL A 70 -1.61 15.17 9.93
N GLY A 71 -1.50 16.42 10.42
CA GLY A 71 -2.40 16.96 11.43
C GLY A 71 -2.25 16.35 12.83
N SER A 72 -1.29 15.47 13.06
CA SER A 72 -1.06 14.81 14.35
C SER A 72 0.00 15.55 15.17
N SER A 73 -0.14 15.51 16.50
CA SER A 73 0.91 15.89 17.44
C SER A 73 1.83 14.70 17.73
N ARG A 74 3.05 14.98 18.21
CA ARG A 74 3.99 13.94 18.65
C ARG A 74 3.40 13.07 19.77
N ASP A 75 2.66 13.67 20.68
CA ASP A 75 2.03 12.94 21.80
C ASP A 75 0.91 12.00 21.29
N SER A 76 0.14 12.43 20.30
CA SER A 76 -0.86 11.57 19.67
C SER A 76 -0.22 10.36 18.97
N VAL A 77 0.84 10.60 18.19
CA VAL A 77 1.60 9.53 17.52
C VAL A 77 2.23 8.58 18.54
N ARG A 78 2.84 9.11 19.61
CA ARG A 78 3.39 8.30 20.71
C ARG A 78 2.36 7.41 21.35
N GLY A 79 1.15 7.94 21.62
CA GLY A 79 0.04 7.17 22.16
C GLY A 79 -0.35 6.00 21.27
N MET A 80 -0.46 6.21 19.94
CA MET A 80 -0.75 5.15 18.96
C MET A 80 0.36 4.09 18.91
N LEU A 81 1.63 4.50 18.92
CA LEU A 81 2.77 3.58 18.93
C LEU A 81 2.76 2.68 20.17
N HIS A 82 2.49 3.25 21.36
CA HIS A 82 2.36 2.46 22.59
C HIS A 82 1.19 1.48 22.49
N GLN A 83 0.04 1.93 21.99
CA GLN A 83 -1.14 1.06 21.82
C GLN A 83 -0.85 -0.12 20.90
N TYR A 84 -0.22 0.11 19.74
CA TYR A 84 0.17 -0.97 18.82
C TYR A 84 1.23 -1.90 19.44
N ARG A 85 2.19 -1.35 20.19
CA ARG A 85 3.19 -2.15 20.90
C ARG A 85 2.55 -3.03 21.97
N ASP A 86 1.63 -2.50 22.75
CA ASP A 86 0.95 -3.22 23.83
C ASP A 86 0.05 -4.34 23.28
N LEU A 87 -0.49 -4.17 22.06
CA LEU A 87 -1.18 -5.23 21.31
C LEU A 87 -0.22 -6.29 20.74
N GLY A 88 1.08 -6.07 20.74
CA GLY A 88 2.05 -7.00 20.15
C GLY A 88 2.30 -6.80 18.66
N ILE A 89 1.77 -5.74 18.05
CA ILE A 89 1.99 -5.41 16.64
C ILE A 89 3.48 -5.14 16.40
N ARG A 90 4.02 -5.67 15.31
CA ARG A 90 5.45 -5.60 14.97
C ARG A 90 5.75 -4.89 13.65
N ARG A 91 4.74 -4.51 12.87
CA ARG A 91 4.91 -3.87 11.56
C ARG A 91 3.99 -2.66 11.45
N ILE A 92 4.45 -1.59 10.81
CA ILE A 92 3.72 -0.34 10.61
C ILE A 92 4.01 0.18 9.21
N VAL A 93 3.00 0.72 8.52
CA VAL A 93 3.18 1.51 7.29
C VAL A 93 3.17 2.99 7.68
N ALA A 94 4.34 3.63 7.67
CA ALA A 94 4.51 5.03 8.05
C ALA A 94 4.31 5.97 6.86
N LEU A 95 3.29 6.81 6.94
CA LEU A 95 2.86 7.71 5.88
C LEU A 95 2.85 9.17 6.36
N ARG A 96 3.05 10.11 5.43
CA ARG A 96 2.72 11.51 5.73
C ARG A 96 1.21 11.67 5.89
N GLY A 97 0.46 11.08 4.97
CA GLY A 97 -0.96 11.31 4.76
C GLY A 97 -1.23 12.55 3.90
N ASP A 98 -2.44 12.61 3.37
CA ASP A 98 -2.92 13.76 2.59
C ASP A 98 -3.53 14.81 3.50
N LEU A 99 -3.27 16.08 3.21
CA LEU A 99 -3.91 17.19 3.91
C LEU A 99 -5.42 17.16 3.64
N PRO A 100 -6.26 17.02 4.67
CA PRO A 100 -7.71 17.16 4.50
C PRO A 100 -8.06 18.53 3.91
N SER A 101 -9.07 18.56 3.06
CA SER A 101 -9.59 19.81 2.50
C SER A 101 -9.96 20.80 3.61
N GLY A 102 -9.36 21.99 3.61
CA GLY A 102 -9.57 23.01 4.62
C GLY A 102 -8.57 23.02 5.79
N MET A 103 -7.65 22.07 5.87
CA MET A 103 -6.57 22.08 6.88
C MET A 103 -5.37 22.85 6.33
N GLY A 104 -5.05 24.00 6.93
CA GLY A 104 -3.96 24.89 6.46
C GLY A 104 -2.55 24.54 6.96
N GLN A 105 -2.40 23.57 7.85
CA GLN A 105 -1.11 23.23 8.45
C GLN A 105 -0.91 21.71 8.61
N TYR A 106 0.33 21.25 8.45
CA TYR A 106 0.71 19.82 8.54
C TYR A 106 0.73 19.23 9.96
N GLY A 107 0.60 20.04 11.00
CA GLY A 107 0.84 19.61 12.37
C GLY A 107 2.33 19.65 12.74
N GLU A 108 2.76 18.76 13.65
CA GLU A 108 4.17 18.71 14.11
C GLU A 108 5.09 17.88 13.20
N PHE A 109 4.52 17.23 12.16
CA PHE A 109 5.25 16.50 11.15
C PHE A 109 4.86 17.01 9.76
N SER A 110 5.83 17.41 8.98
CA SER A 110 5.63 17.87 7.61
C SER A 110 5.91 16.80 6.55
N HIS A 111 6.72 15.78 6.89
CA HIS A 111 7.15 14.72 5.98
C HIS A 111 7.24 13.36 6.69
N ALA A 112 7.11 12.28 5.92
CA ALA A 112 7.12 10.92 6.44
C ALA A 112 8.49 10.49 7.02
N ASN A 113 9.62 11.04 6.55
CA ASN A 113 10.94 10.79 7.14
C ASN A 113 10.99 11.20 8.62
N GLN A 114 10.39 12.35 8.97
CA GLN A 114 10.29 12.80 10.37
C GLN A 114 9.46 11.84 11.24
N LEU A 115 8.41 11.22 10.65
CA LEU A 115 7.66 10.19 11.35
C LEU A 115 8.50 8.94 11.57
N VAL A 116 9.27 8.50 10.58
CA VAL A 116 10.16 7.33 10.69
C VAL A 116 11.22 7.58 11.78
N GLU A 117 11.89 8.74 11.77
CA GLU A 117 12.84 9.14 12.81
C GLU A 117 12.20 9.12 14.21
N PHE A 118 10.98 9.65 14.30
CA PHE A 118 10.26 9.68 15.59
C PHE A 118 9.90 8.28 16.07
N ILE A 119 9.40 7.38 15.18
CA ILE A 119 9.13 5.99 15.54
C ILE A 119 10.40 5.31 16.07
N ARG A 120 11.53 5.48 15.37
CA ARG A 120 12.82 4.92 15.81
C ARG A 120 13.27 5.47 17.16
N ALA A 121 13.13 6.78 17.37
CA ALA A 121 13.49 7.40 18.65
C ALA A 121 12.64 6.91 19.82
N GLU A 122 11.33 6.69 19.62
CA GLU A 122 10.40 6.27 20.66
C GLU A 122 10.41 4.76 20.93
N THR A 123 10.68 3.93 19.91
CA THR A 123 10.47 2.48 19.99
C THR A 123 11.67 1.62 19.60
N GLY A 124 12.79 2.25 19.19
CA GLY A 124 13.95 1.52 18.67
C GLY A 124 13.59 0.66 17.48
N ASP A 125 14.00 -0.59 17.53
CA ASP A 125 13.76 -1.59 16.48
C ASP A 125 12.51 -2.47 16.72
N TRP A 126 11.59 -2.01 17.58
CA TRP A 126 10.37 -2.76 17.86
C TRP A 126 9.54 -3.02 16.61
N PHE A 127 9.36 -2.00 15.76
CA PHE A 127 8.57 -2.10 14.55
C PHE A 127 9.42 -2.31 13.30
N HIS A 128 8.97 -3.20 12.43
CA HIS A 128 9.30 -3.15 11.01
C HIS A 128 8.52 -1.99 10.39
N ILE A 129 9.21 -1.05 9.74
CA ILE A 129 8.61 0.16 9.19
C ILE A 129 8.63 0.08 7.66
N ASP A 130 7.44 0.03 7.06
CA ASP A 130 7.25 0.24 5.63
C ASP A 130 6.98 1.72 5.35
N VAL A 131 7.41 2.22 4.21
CA VAL A 131 7.10 3.56 3.73
C VAL A 131 6.58 3.51 2.29
N ALA A 132 5.80 4.53 1.89
CA ALA A 132 5.34 4.64 0.51
C ALA A 132 6.47 5.08 -0.43
N ALA A 133 6.47 4.52 -1.64
CA ALA A 133 7.31 4.92 -2.77
C ALA A 133 6.44 5.24 -4.00
N TYR A 134 6.95 6.05 -4.93
CA TYR A 134 6.21 6.47 -6.12
C TYR A 134 7.07 6.28 -7.36
N PRO A 135 6.91 5.17 -8.10
CA PRO A 135 7.68 4.91 -9.33
C PRO A 135 7.48 5.97 -10.41
N GLU A 136 6.31 6.59 -10.44
CA GLU A 136 5.90 7.58 -11.46
C GLU A 136 5.85 9.02 -10.96
N THR A 137 6.29 9.31 -9.77
CA THR A 137 6.31 10.63 -9.12
C THR A 137 5.03 10.96 -8.34
N HIS A 138 5.21 11.37 -7.10
CA HIS A 138 4.10 11.82 -6.24
C HIS A 138 3.46 13.11 -6.80
N PRO A 139 2.11 13.22 -6.89
CA PRO A 139 1.43 14.38 -7.47
C PRO A 139 1.80 15.74 -6.86
N GLN A 140 2.17 15.75 -5.58
CA GLN A 140 2.57 16.97 -4.87
C GLN A 140 4.10 17.22 -4.89
N ALA A 141 4.88 16.35 -5.52
CA ALA A 141 6.32 16.55 -5.64
C ALA A 141 6.64 17.70 -6.62
N LYS A 142 7.68 18.47 -6.31
CA LYS A 142 8.12 19.57 -7.18
C LYS A 142 8.78 19.06 -8.46
N SER A 143 9.39 17.89 -8.42
CA SER A 143 10.01 17.21 -9.54
C SER A 143 10.26 15.73 -9.20
N PRO A 144 10.48 14.85 -10.22
CA PRO A 144 10.84 13.46 -9.99
C PRO A 144 12.10 13.31 -9.12
N ALA A 145 13.11 14.15 -9.35
CA ALA A 145 14.36 14.13 -8.57
C ALA A 145 14.12 14.48 -7.08
N SER A 146 13.24 15.46 -6.80
CA SER A 146 12.91 15.79 -5.40
C SER A 146 12.10 14.70 -4.72
N ASP A 147 11.21 14.01 -5.44
CA ASP A 147 10.43 12.90 -4.91
C ASP A 147 11.34 11.71 -4.55
N LEU A 148 12.24 11.34 -5.46
CA LEU A 148 13.23 10.30 -5.22
C LEU A 148 14.14 10.66 -4.02
N GLN A 149 14.56 11.92 -3.89
CA GLN A 149 15.36 12.36 -2.75
C GLN A 149 14.60 12.19 -1.42
N PHE A 150 13.32 12.60 -1.36
CA PHE A 150 12.50 12.39 -0.18
C PHE A 150 12.27 10.90 0.13
N PHE A 151 12.18 10.05 -0.89
CA PHE A 151 12.13 8.61 -0.70
C PHE A 151 13.41 8.09 -0.04
N VAL A 152 14.58 8.46 -0.56
CA VAL A 152 15.88 8.07 -0.01
C VAL A 152 16.02 8.56 1.45
N GLU A 153 15.55 9.76 1.77
CA GLU A 153 15.55 10.27 3.14
C GLU A 153 14.70 9.41 4.09
N LYS A 154 13.53 8.93 3.64
CA LYS A 154 12.71 7.99 4.44
C LYS A 154 13.45 6.69 4.75
N MET A 155 14.15 6.14 3.75
CA MET A 155 14.93 4.92 3.92
C MET A 155 16.10 5.14 4.88
N LYS A 156 16.83 6.25 4.74
CA LYS A 156 17.93 6.65 5.64
C LYS A 156 17.48 6.96 7.06
N ALA A 157 16.25 7.44 7.23
CA ALA A 157 15.64 7.68 8.55
C ALA A 157 15.39 6.40 9.36
N GLY A 158 15.50 5.22 8.72
CA GLY A 158 15.41 3.93 9.37
C GLY A 158 14.22 3.07 8.93
N ALA A 159 13.61 3.32 7.76
CA ALA A 159 12.63 2.41 7.19
C ALA A 159 13.29 1.06 6.83
N ASN A 160 12.55 -0.04 6.98
CA ASN A 160 13.03 -1.39 6.70
C ASN A 160 12.71 -1.83 5.26
N SER A 161 11.63 -1.32 4.69
CA SER A 161 11.16 -1.62 3.33
C SER A 161 10.26 -0.51 2.83
N ALA A 162 9.95 -0.57 1.55
CA ALA A 162 8.98 0.32 0.94
C ALA A 162 7.95 -0.46 0.15
N VAL A 163 6.73 0.10 0.06
CA VAL A 163 5.67 -0.37 -0.83
C VAL A 163 5.39 0.74 -1.83
N THR A 164 5.37 0.41 -3.13
CA THR A 164 5.13 1.43 -4.14
C THR A 164 3.64 1.75 -4.27
N GLN A 165 3.31 2.97 -4.71
CA GLN A 165 2.03 3.21 -5.35
C GLN A 165 1.89 2.24 -6.54
N TYR A 166 0.66 1.84 -6.87
CA TYR A 166 0.45 0.98 -8.03
C TYR A 166 0.82 1.71 -9.33
N PHE A 167 1.19 0.94 -10.32
CA PHE A 167 1.59 1.37 -11.66
C PHE A 167 1.20 0.28 -12.67
N PHE A 168 1.21 0.61 -13.96
CA PHE A 168 0.94 -0.33 -15.04
C PHE A 168 2.09 -0.43 -16.06
N ASN A 169 3.21 0.22 -15.76
CA ASN A 169 4.43 0.16 -16.55
C ASN A 169 5.57 -0.38 -15.69
N SER A 170 6.00 -1.62 -15.94
CA SER A 170 7.09 -2.25 -15.19
C SER A 170 8.42 -1.49 -15.31
N ASP A 171 8.68 -0.82 -16.44
CA ASP A 171 9.90 -0.03 -16.65
C ASP A 171 9.99 1.14 -15.65
N ALA A 172 8.86 1.76 -15.30
CA ALA A 172 8.82 2.82 -14.30
C ALA A 172 9.30 2.32 -12.93
N TYR A 173 8.85 1.12 -12.53
CA TYR A 173 9.27 0.49 -11.29
C TYR A 173 10.77 0.17 -11.31
N PHE A 174 11.28 -0.50 -12.35
CA PHE A 174 12.69 -0.92 -12.40
C PHE A 174 13.63 0.28 -12.44
N ARG A 175 13.30 1.32 -13.21
CA ARG A 175 14.07 2.57 -13.21
C ARG A 175 14.09 3.23 -11.83
N PHE A 176 12.94 3.31 -11.18
CA PHE A 176 12.85 3.86 -9.82
C PHE A 176 13.71 3.09 -8.82
N VAL A 177 13.69 1.75 -8.89
CA VAL A 177 14.51 0.88 -8.03
C VAL A 177 16.01 1.08 -8.29
N GLU A 178 16.42 1.13 -9.56
CA GLU A 178 17.80 1.40 -9.97
C GLU A 178 18.27 2.76 -9.46
N ASP A 179 17.51 3.83 -9.74
CA ASP A 179 17.82 5.19 -9.28
C ASP A 179 17.93 5.28 -7.75
N ALA A 180 17.07 4.57 -7.03
CA ALA A 180 17.09 4.51 -5.56
C ALA A 180 18.35 3.78 -5.04
N TYR A 181 18.72 2.66 -5.66
CA TYR A 181 19.92 1.90 -5.31
C TYR A 181 21.20 2.69 -5.59
N ASP A 182 21.26 3.43 -6.69
CA ASP A 182 22.37 4.31 -7.01
C ASP A 182 22.56 5.42 -5.97
N LEU A 183 21.47 5.84 -5.29
CA LEU A 183 21.50 6.80 -4.17
C LEU A 183 21.72 6.12 -2.80
N GLY A 184 22.04 4.81 -2.79
CA GLY A 184 22.45 4.07 -1.61
C GLY A 184 21.29 3.45 -0.80
N VAL A 185 20.09 3.33 -1.35
CA VAL A 185 19.03 2.49 -0.78
C VAL A 185 19.44 1.03 -0.95
N THR A 186 19.28 0.22 0.08
CA THR A 186 19.60 -1.23 0.06
C THR A 186 18.42 -2.09 0.50
N GLN A 187 17.41 -1.46 1.05
CA GLN A 187 16.22 -2.13 1.56
C GLN A 187 15.27 -2.51 0.42
N PRO A 188 14.46 -3.56 0.60
CA PRO A 188 13.53 -4.01 -0.43
C PRO A 188 12.46 -2.98 -0.75
N ILE A 189 12.12 -2.85 -2.02
CA ILE A 189 11.05 -2.01 -2.55
C ILE A 189 10.01 -2.95 -3.15
N ILE A 190 8.91 -3.16 -2.43
CA ILE A 190 7.83 -4.08 -2.81
C ILE A 190 6.92 -3.42 -3.84
N ALA A 191 6.60 -4.12 -4.91
CA ALA A 191 5.73 -3.59 -5.95
C ALA A 191 4.26 -3.57 -5.50
N GLY A 192 3.63 -2.39 -5.53
CA GLY A 192 2.20 -2.20 -5.28
C GLY A 192 1.38 -2.54 -6.51
N ILE A 193 0.39 -3.40 -6.36
CA ILE A 193 -0.42 -3.98 -7.44
C ILE A 193 -1.89 -3.63 -7.25
N MET A 194 -2.50 -2.98 -8.25
CA MET A 194 -3.92 -2.67 -8.27
C MET A 194 -4.65 -3.54 -9.29
N PRO A 195 -5.51 -4.48 -8.88
CA PRO A 195 -6.36 -5.23 -9.81
C PRO A 195 -7.33 -4.31 -10.56
N ILE A 196 -7.52 -4.55 -11.84
CA ILE A 196 -8.45 -3.79 -12.67
C ILE A 196 -9.80 -4.51 -12.70
N THR A 197 -10.80 -3.97 -12.00
CA THR A 197 -12.15 -4.56 -11.94
C THR A 197 -13.24 -3.61 -12.43
N ASN A 198 -12.93 -2.31 -12.53
CA ASN A 198 -13.85 -1.26 -12.93
C ASN A 198 -13.10 -0.08 -13.55
N CYS A 199 -13.44 0.28 -14.79
CA CYS A 199 -12.76 1.33 -15.54
C CYS A 199 -12.91 2.71 -14.88
N SER A 200 -14.12 3.11 -14.51
CA SER A 200 -14.38 4.43 -13.92
C SER A 200 -13.69 4.60 -12.56
N GLN A 201 -13.67 3.55 -11.76
CA GLN A 201 -12.99 3.55 -10.46
C GLN A 201 -11.47 3.67 -10.64
N LEU A 202 -10.89 2.90 -11.57
CA LEU A 202 -9.47 2.96 -11.88
C LEU A 202 -9.05 4.36 -12.33
N LEU A 203 -9.78 4.97 -13.30
CA LEU A 203 -9.49 6.32 -13.78
C LEU A 203 -9.50 7.34 -12.63
N ARG A 204 -10.54 7.31 -11.80
CA ARG A 204 -10.66 8.23 -10.65
C ARG A 204 -9.52 8.07 -9.64
N PHE A 205 -9.11 6.84 -9.34
CA PHE A 205 -8.02 6.60 -8.41
C PHE A 205 -6.68 7.04 -8.99
N SER A 206 -6.44 6.74 -10.27
CA SER A 206 -5.21 7.13 -10.95
C SER A 206 -5.06 8.65 -11.08
N ASP A 207 -6.16 9.36 -11.38
CA ASP A 207 -6.17 10.83 -11.39
C ASP A 207 -5.84 11.42 -10.01
N ALA A 208 -6.28 10.76 -8.92
CA ALA A 208 -6.03 11.23 -7.56
C ALA A 208 -4.60 10.94 -7.07
N CYS A 209 -4.03 9.77 -7.37
CA CYS A 209 -2.71 9.35 -6.89
C CYS A 209 -1.57 9.60 -7.87
N GLY A 210 -1.86 10.04 -9.11
CA GLY A 210 -0.88 10.32 -10.14
C GLY A 210 -0.33 9.07 -10.85
N ALA A 211 -0.92 7.89 -10.66
CA ALA A 211 -0.53 6.69 -11.38
C ALA A 211 -0.94 6.78 -12.85
N GLU A 212 -0.01 6.54 -13.77
CA GLU A 212 -0.29 6.56 -15.20
C GLU A 212 -1.00 5.27 -15.64
N ILE A 213 -2.10 5.45 -16.38
CA ILE A 213 -2.73 4.33 -17.09
C ILE A 213 -2.26 4.40 -18.55
N PRO A 214 -1.43 3.47 -19.03
CA PRO A 214 -0.96 3.43 -20.40
C PRO A 214 -2.11 3.56 -21.40
N ARG A 215 -1.89 4.34 -22.46
CA ARG A 215 -2.94 4.69 -23.44
C ARG A 215 -3.67 3.45 -23.98
N TRP A 216 -2.95 2.37 -24.25
CA TRP A 216 -3.53 1.14 -24.81
C TRP A 216 -4.48 0.45 -23.83
N ILE A 217 -4.16 0.44 -22.51
CA ILE A 217 -5.03 -0.09 -21.45
C ILE A 217 -6.29 0.78 -21.37
N ARG A 218 -6.12 2.10 -21.31
CA ARG A 218 -7.24 3.04 -21.22
C ARG A 218 -8.21 2.89 -22.37
N LEU A 219 -7.71 2.87 -23.62
CA LEU A 219 -8.54 2.73 -24.81
C LEU A 219 -9.27 1.37 -24.85
N ARG A 220 -8.59 0.32 -24.43
CA ARG A 220 -9.22 -1.01 -24.39
C ARG A 220 -10.32 -1.09 -23.35
N LEU A 221 -10.08 -0.61 -22.13
CA LEU A 221 -11.10 -0.54 -21.08
C LEU A 221 -12.31 0.30 -21.49
N GLN A 222 -12.09 1.45 -22.13
CA GLN A 222 -13.16 2.30 -22.63
C GLN A 222 -13.98 1.63 -23.75
N SER A 223 -13.35 0.79 -24.58
CA SER A 223 -14.05 0.08 -25.66
C SER A 223 -15.06 -0.98 -25.18
N PHE A 224 -14.92 -1.43 -23.93
CA PHE A 224 -15.87 -2.38 -23.33
C PHE A 224 -17.14 -1.69 -22.80
N GLY A 225 -17.15 -0.37 -22.65
CA GLY A 225 -18.30 0.36 -22.10
C GLY A 225 -18.69 -0.18 -20.71
N ASP A 226 -19.92 -0.67 -20.59
CA ASP A 226 -20.47 -1.21 -19.33
C ASP A 226 -20.28 -2.74 -19.18
N ASP A 227 -19.58 -3.40 -20.11
CA ASP A 227 -19.29 -4.83 -20.03
C ASP A 227 -18.27 -5.13 -18.94
N THR A 228 -18.78 -5.31 -17.73
CA THR A 228 -17.97 -5.60 -16.54
C THR A 228 -17.19 -6.91 -16.66
N ALA A 229 -17.72 -7.92 -17.38
CA ALA A 229 -17.05 -9.20 -17.53
C ALA A 229 -15.79 -9.05 -18.39
N SER A 230 -15.90 -8.37 -19.54
CA SER A 230 -14.74 -8.06 -20.40
C SER A 230 -13.72 -7.16 -19.70
N ILE A 231 -14.16 -6.16 -18.90
CA ILE A 231 -13.26 -5.32 -18.10
C ILE A 231 -12.46 -6.15 -17.11
N LYS A 232 -13.09 -7.07 -16.37
CA LYS A 232 -12.43 -7.93 -15.39
C LYS A 232 -11.45 -8.89 -16.03
N SER A 233 -11.87 -9.58 -17.10
CA SER A 233 -10.99 -10.54 -17.82
C SER A 233 -9.75 -9.85 -18.39
N PHE A 234 -9.94 -8.72 -19.08
CA PHE A 234 -8.82 -7.94 -19.60
C PHE A 234 -7.92 -7.39 -18.47
N GLY A 235 -8.52 -6.94 -17.39
CA GLY A 235 -7.79 -6.45 -16.22
C GLY A 235 -6.97 -7.54 -15.55
N GLU A 236 -7.49 -8.74 -15.46
CA GLU A 236 -6.79 -9.92 -14.96
C GLU A 236 -5.57 -10.25 -15.83
N ASP A 237 -5.75 -10.32 -17.16
CA ASP A 237 -4.65 -10.59 -18.10
C ASP A 237 -3.52 -9.53 -17.95
N VAL A 238 -3.88 -8.24 -18.00
CA VAL A 238 -2.91 -7.13 -17.91
C VAL A 238 -2.13 -7.14 -16.60
N VAL A 239 -2.81 -7.37 -15.48
CA VAL A 239 -2.15 -7.34 -14.17
C VAL A 239 -1.38 -8.63 -13.90
N THR A 240 -1.82 -9.77 -14.43
CA THR A 240 -1.05 -11.02 -14.38
C THR A 240 0.28 -10.86 -15.14
N ASP A 241 0.24 -10.34 -16.38
CA ASP A 241 1.44 -10.11 -17.19
C ASP A 241 2.40 -9.12 -16.49
N LEU A 242 1.87 -8.06 -15.88
CA LEU A 242 2.67 -7.11 -15.11
C LEU A 242 3.37 -7.80 -13.94
N CYS A 243 2.63 -8.58 -13.15
CA CYS A 243 3.19 -9.30 -12.00
C CYS A 243 4.24 -10.33 -12.43
N ASP A 244 4.01 -11.06 -13.52
CA ASP A 244 4.98 -12.01 -14.06
C ASP A 244 6.29 -11.32 -14.43
N GLN A 245 6.22 -10.20 -15.19
CA GLN A 245 7.39 -9.40 -15.55
C GLN A 245 8.15 -8.92 -14.30
N LEU A 246 7.45 -8.42 -13.28
CA LEU A 246 8.05 -7.96 -12.03
C LEU A 246 8.79 -9.10 -11.31
N LEU A 247 8.17 -10.26 -11.19
CA LEU A 247 8.74 -11.42 -10.48
C LEU A 247 9.93 -12.01 -11.24
N VAL A 248 9.83 -12.20 -12.56
CA VAL A 248 10.91 -12.72 -13.41
C VAL A 248 12.13 -11.79 -13.38
N THR A 249 11.91 -10.47 -13.28
CA THR A 249 13.01 -9.48 -13.22
C THR A 249 13.54 -9.26 -11.81
N GLY A 250 12.97 -9.91 -10.79
CA GLY A 250 13.52 -9.96 -9.44
C GLY A 250 12.90 -8.99 -8.43
N ALA A 251 11.67 -8.54 -8.64
CA ALA A 251 10.94 -7.81 -7.60
C ALA A 251 10.86 -8.65 -6.32
N PRO A 252 11.18 -8.08 -5.13
CA PRO A 252 11.28 -8.84 -3.89
C PRO A 252 9.93 -9.32 -3.36
N GLY A 253 8.81 -8.74 -3.85
CA GLY A 253 7.47 -9.10 -3.45
C GLY A 253 6.40 -8.27 -4.14
N LEU A 254 5.14 -8.65 -3.89
CA LEU A 254 3.95 -7.98 -4.40
C LEU A 254 3.03 -7.59 -3.24
N HIS A 255 2.54 -6.36 -3.26
CA HIS A 255 1.56 -5.84 -2.32
C HIS A 255 0.25 -5.52 -3.04
N PHE A 256 -0.81 -6.26 -2.76
CA PHE A 256 -2.08 -6.12 -3.46
C PHE A 256 -3.02 -5.12 -2.79
N TYR A 257 -3.39 -4.08 -3.49
CA TYR A 257 -4.47 -3.15 -3.14
C TYR A 257 -5.82 -3.81 -3.43
N SER A 258 -6.29 -4.65 -2.51
CA SER A 258 -7.42 -5.57 -2.74
C SER A 258 -8.79 -4.89 -2.85
N LEU A 259 -8.92 -3.65 -2.38
CA LEU A 259 -10.20 -2.94 -2.24
C LEU A 259 -11.25 -3.77 -1.45
N ASN A 260 -10.79 -4.54 -0.46
CA ASN A 260 -11.60 -5.49 0.33
C ASN A 260 -12.33 -6.55 -0.54
N GLN A 261 -11.70 -6.96 -1.65
CA GLN A 261 -12.22 -7.98 -2.57
C GLN A 261 -11.15 -9.02 -2.85
N ALA A 262 -11.51 -10.31 -2.81
CA ALA A 262 -10.54 -11.40 -3.01
C ALA A 262 -10.44 -11.86 -4.46
N ASP A 263 -11.55 -11.85 -5.21
CA ASP A 263 -11.67 -12.56 -6.48
C ASP A 263 -10.56 -12.21 -7.49
N ALA A 264 -10.37 -10.92 -7.76
CA ALA A 264 -9.38 -10.49 -8.76
C ALA A 264 -7.93 -10.76 -8.31
N VAL A 265 -7.63 -10.58 -7.03
CA VAL A 265 -6.29 -10.87 -6.49
C VAL A 265 -6.00 -12.37 -6.54
N LEU A 266 -6.98 -13.21 -6.15
CA LEU A 266 -6.81 -14.65 -6.17
C LEU A 266 -6.70 -15.21 -7.58
N ALA A 267 -7.45 -14.67 -8.56
CA ALA A 267 -7.32 -15.06 -9.96
C ALA A 267 -5.90 -14.75 -10.50
N ILE A 268 -5.38 -13.56 -10.24
CA ILE A 268 -3.99 -13.20 -10.60
C ILE A 268 -2.99 -14.15 -9.91
N ALA A 269 -3.19 -14.42 -8.62
CA ALA A 269 -2.33 -15.30 -7.85
C ALA A 269 -2.34 -16.75 -8.38
N GLU A 270 -3.50 -17.26 -8.76
CA GLU A 270 -3.68 -18.59 -9.38
C GLU A 270 -2.95 -18.68 -10.72
N ASN A 271 -3.12 -17.69 -11.60
CA ASN A 271 -2.43 -17.62 -12.89
C ASN A 271 -0.90 -17.64 -12.75
N LEU A 272 -0.38 -17.08 -11.66
CA LEU A 272 1.05 -17.03 -11.36
C LEU A 272 1.54 -18.15 -10.43
N ASN A 273 0.66 -19.09 -10.06
CA ASN A 273 0.93 -20.17 -9.10
C ASN A 273 1.46 -19.65 -7.74
N LEU A 274 1.00 -18.48 -7.29
CA LEU A 274 1.35 -17.92 -5.98
C LEU A 274 0.54 -18.61 -4.87
N GLY A 275 1.16 -18.85 -3.72
CA GLY A 275 0.50 -19.49 -2.57
C GLY A 275 0.43 -21.02 -2.61
N SER A 276 0.89 -21.65 -3.68
CA SER A 276 0.88 -23.11 -3.89
C SER A 276 2.09 -23.83 -3.26
N ASN A 277 2.37 -23.55 -1.96
CA ASN A 277 3.38 -24.33 -1.20
C ASN A 277 2.85 -24.71 0.18
#